data_9b78b009a43a6dbaa951f5e6aadb975f
#
_entry.id   9b78b009a43a6dbaa951f5e6aadb975f
#
_cell.length_a   1.000
_cell.length_b   1.000
_cell.length_c   1.000
_cell.angle_alpha   90.00
_cell.angle_beta   90.00
_cell.angle_gamma   90.00
#
_symmetry.space_group_name_H-M   'P 1'
#
loop_
_entity.id
_entity.type
_entity.pdbx_description
1 polymer ?
#
loop_
_entity_poly.entity_id
_entity_poly.type
_entity_poly.pdbx_seq_one_letter_code
_entity_poly.pdbx_strand_id
1 'polypeptide(L)'
;MSVMISIENGVTRHPDWRMAEPVNLEICEGEQIAICGDNAEGKSRLVEILTEHYPLMGPGGVHYDFETKIRRVDEVTGVKRLVSEMVRYITFRDSYGEQDGQYYYQQRWNQHDITPDTPTVGDLLGAVKSRRVGLREELYDLFGLTPLLDKYIISLSSGELRKFQLVRTLLGEPRVLIMDNPFIGLDAGMRDMLRDMLAKITRETNLLVILVLSKYDEVPEFITHVYGVKGLVLGPKMTRAEFLASMGEVKIDDDMEERLAWVRNLPEKDLSLFPFYPAHGGEILNFHDVSVRYGSRTILRGLDWVVREGERWALHGQNGAGKSTLLSLVCADNPQSYACRIDLFGHRRGSGESIWDIKRHIGYVSPEMHRAYMRDLPAIDIVASGLSDSVGLYARPKPAQREMCMGWMRVFGIEGIAERGFLRLSSGEQRLCLLARAFVKDPELLILDEPLHGLDLRRRAMVRRIISEFCERRHKTLIMVTHYAEELPEGMTHSLELKVER
;
A
#
# COMPACT_ATOMS: atom_id res chain seq x y z
N MET A 1 25.98 1.83 27.45
CA MET A 1 25.59 1.02 26.28
C MET A 1 26.54 1.35 25.15
N SER A 2 27.02 0.39 24.37
CA SER A 2 27.88 0.70 23.22
C SER A 2 27.04 1.30 22.09
N VAL A 3 27.57 2.34 21.42
CA VAL A 3 26.93 2.95 20.24
C VAL A 3 27.10 2.00 19.06
N MET A 4 26.01 1.64 18.41
CA MET A 4 25.98 0.73 17.26
C MET A 4 26.00 1.49 15.93
N ILE A 5 25.23 2.59 15.84
CA ILE A 5 25.19 3.47 14.67
C ILE A 5 25.23 4.92 15.17
N SER A 6 26.08 5.76 14.59
CA SER A 6 26.05 7.20 14.85
C SER A 6 26.26 8.02 13.59
N ILE A 7 25.63 9.18 13.58
CA ILE A 7 25.79 10.24 12.57
C ILE A 7 25.94 11.56 13.34
N GLU A 8 27.02 12.27 13.11
CA GLU A 8 27.27 13.59 13.69
C GLU A 8 27.31 14.66 12.58
N ASN A 9 26.41 15.63 12.68
CA ASN A 9 26.30 16.74 11.71
C ASN A 9 26.27 16.28 10.25
N GLY A 10 25.56 15.18 9.97
CA GLY A 10 25.52 14.53 8.66
C GLY A 10 24.79 15.38 7.62
N VAL A 11 25.45 15.73 6.53
CA VAL A 11 24.86 16.42 5.36
C VAL A 11 25.10 15.59 4.13
N THR A 12 24.01 15.22 3.44
CA THR A 12 24.08 14.40 2.21
C THR A 12 24.78 15.17 1.09
N ARG A 13 25.67 14.49 0.37
CA ARG A 13 26.42 15.07 -0.75
C ARG A 13 25.52 15.51 -1.89
N HIS A 14 24.49 14.71 -2.21
CA HIS A 14 23.53 15.02 -3.27
C HIS A 14 22.49 16.05 -2.80
N PRO A 15 22.34 17.22 -3.47
CA PRO A 15 21.48 18.31 -2.99
C PRO A 15 20.01 17.91 -2.81
N ASP A 16 19.45 17.15 -3.74
CA ASP A 16 18.02 16.76 -3.73
C ASP A 16 17.67 15.80 -2.60
N TRP A 17 18.68 15.19 -1.97
CA TRP A 17 18.54 14.23 -0.88
C TRP A 17 18.94 14.79 0.47
N ARG A 18 19.20 16.09 0.55
CA ARG A 18 19.52 16.76 1.83
C ARG A 18 18.30 16.82 2.72
N MET A 19 18.53 16.60 4.00
CA MET A 19 17.62 17.03 5.06
C MET A 19 17.71 18.55 5.21
N ALA A 20 16.69 19.18 5.82
CA ALA A 20 16.68 20.62 6.03
C ALA A 20 17.74 21.08 7.04
N GLU A 21 18.08 20.21 7.98
CA GLU A 21 19.13 20.41 8.97
C GLU A 21 20.12 19.24 8.93
N PRO A 22 21.37 19.41 9.42
CA PRO A 22 22.32 18.33 9.57
C PRO A 22 21.76 17.21 10.45
N VAL A 23 21.95 15.97 10.01
CA VAL A 23 21.45 14.80 10.72
C VAL A 23 22.35 14.48 11.92
N ASN A 24 21.74 14.38 13.09
CA ASN A 24 22.38 13.87 14.30
C ASN A 24 21.56 12.66 14.78
N LEU A 25 22.16 11.48 14.78
CA LEU A 25 21.50 10.23 15.13
C LEU A 25 22.45 9.34 15.92
N GLU A 26 21.94 8.72 16.97
CA GLU A 26 22.67 7.73 17.77
C GLU A 26 21.75 6.56 18.11
N ILE A 27 22.19 5.36 17.81
CA ILE A 27 21.50 4.11 18.14
C ILE A 27 22.46 3.21 18.91
N CYS A 28 22.04 2.79 20.10
CA CYS A 28 22.84 1.93 20.97
C CYS A 28 22.50 0.45 20.80
N GLU A 29 23.41 -0.38 21.23
CA GLU A 29 23.20 -1.85 21.26
C GLU A 29 22.02 -2.21 22.15
N GLY A 30 21.12 -3.09 21.64
CA GLY A 30 19.90 -3.52 22.31
C GLY A 30 18.70 -2.59 22.12
N GLU A 31 18.86 -1.43 21.51
CA GLU A 31 17.73 -0.58 21.12
C GLU A 31 17.03 -1.15 19.88
N GLN A 32 15.69 -0.93 19.81
CA GLN A 32 14.86 -1.17 18.66
C GLN A 32 14.20 0.17 18.31
N ILE A 33 14.29 0.58 17.06
CA ILE A 33 14.00 1.97 16.65
C ILE A 33 12.77 2.05 15.76
N ALA A 34 11.94 3.08 15.96
CA ALA A 34 10.99 3.53 14.97
C ALA A 34 11.36 4.92 14.44
N ILE A 35 11.26 5.12 13.13
CA ILE A 35 11.37 6.42 12.46
C ILE A 35 9.96 6.80 12.03
N CYS A 36 9.36 7.76 12.70
CA CYS A 36 7.97 8.16 12.52
C CYS A 36 7.87 9.55 11.88
N GLY A 37 6.91 9.76 11.00
CA GLY A 37 6.68 11.05 10.36
C GLY A 37 5.58 10.93 9.30
N ASP A 38 4.97 12.04 8.93
CA ASP A 38 3.99 12.08 7.85
C ASP A 38 4.63 11.78 6.49
N ASN A 39 3.81 11.57 5.48
CA ASN A 39 4.32 11.29 4.13
C ASN A 39 5.06 12.52 3.57
N ALA A 40 6.16 12.26 2.86
CA ALA A 40 7.05 13.28 2.29
C ALA A 40 7.89 14.11 3.29
N GLU A 41 7.85 13.81 4.57
CA GLU A 41 8.59 14.54 5.62
C GLU A 41 10.11 14.21 5.71
N GLY A 42 10.60 13.26 4.91
CA GLY A 42 12.04 12.97 4.83
C GLY A 42 12.48 11.60 5.37
N LYS A 43 11.56 10.75 5.83
CA LYS A 43 11.90 9.41 6.34
C LYS A 43 12.73 8.59 5.36
N SER A 44 12.33 8.56 4.08
CA SER A 44 13.07 7.81 3.04
C SER A 44 14.48 8.40 2.82
N ARG A 45 14.65 9.73 2.93
CA ARG A 45 15.99 10.35 2.85
C ARG A 45 16.89 9.89 3.98
N LEU A 46 16.35 9.78 5.19
CA LEU A 46 17.10 9.28 6.35
C LEU A 46 17.48 7.80 6.16
N VAL A 47 16.60 6.99 5.60
CA VAL A 47 16.90 5.58 5.28
C VAL A 47 18.01 5.47 4.25
N GLU A 48 17.98 6.29 3.19
CA GLU A 48 19.01 6.33 2.15
C GLU A 48 20.39 6.77 2.71
N ILE A 49 20.40 7.59 3.76
CA ILE A 49 21.61 7.91 4.51
C ILE A 49 22.07 6.69 5.32
N LEU A 50 21.16 6.05 6.06
CA LEU A 50 21.46 4.89 6.91
C LEU A 50 21.87 3.65 6.12
N THR A 51 21.56 3.56 4.84
CA THR A 51 21.99 2.48 3.94
C THR A 51 23.25 2.84 3.12
N GLU A 52 23.81 4.03 3.35
CA GLU A 52 24.93 4.62 2.58
C GLU A 52 24.68 4.69 1.06
N HIS A 53 23.41 4.66 0.64
CA HIS A 53 23.08 4.87 -0.76
C HIS A 53 23.48 6.30 -1.21
N TYR A 54 23.27 7.29 -0.35
CA TYR A 54 23.76 8.67 -0.53
C TYR A 54 24.79 9.02 0.53
N PRO A 55 26.08 9.12 0.17
CA PRO A 55 27.16 9.41 1.11
C PRO A 55 27.05 10.81 1.70
N LEU A 56 27.46 10.94 2.96
CA LEU A 56 27.55 12.20 3.65
C LEU A 56 28.80 12.98 3.23
N MET A 57 28.75 14.33 3.37
CA MET A 57 29.90 15.22 3.19
C MET A 57 30.74 15.24 4.46
N GLY A 58 32.06 15.42 4.31
CA GLY A 58 33.01 15.60 5.43
C GLY A 58 33.57 14.28 5.98
N PRO A 59 34.41 14.35 7.01
CA PRO A 59 35.08 13.18 7.59
C PRO A 59 34.16 12.30 8.45
N GLY A 60 32.96 12.79 8.77
CA GLY A 60 31.97 12.08 9.60
C GLY A 60 30.88 11.43 8.77
N GLY A 61 31.15 10.33 8.07
CA GLY A 61 30.12 9.49 7.44
C GLY A 61 29.18 8.87 8.48
N VAL A 62 28.36 7.91 8.06
CA VAL A 62 27.64 7.05 9.00
C VAL A 62 28.65 6.14 9.67
N HIS A 63 28.71 6.14 10.99
CA HIS A 63 29.58 5.24 11.72
C HIS A 63 28.82 4.03 12.21
N TYR A 64 29.32 2.83 11.91
CA TYR A 64 28.76 1.55 12.35
C TYR A 64 29.77 0.81 13.21
N ASP A 65 29.38 0.42 14.45
CA ASP A 65 30.24 -0.37 15.33
C ASP A 65 30.68 -1.71 14.71
N PHE A 66 29.82 -2.32 13.91
CA PHE A 66 30.14 -3.58 13.24
C PHE A 66 31.15 -3.43 12.08
N GLU A 67 31.39 -2.24 11.52
CA GLU A 67 32.47 -2.00 10.55
C GLU A 67 33.85 -2.18 11.19
N THR A 68 34.04 -1.68 12.40
CA THR A 68 35.30 -1.80 13.12
C THR A 68 35.59 -3.23 13.54
N LYS A 69 34.58 -4.02 13.86
CA LYS A 69 34.70 -5.45 14.22
C LYS A 69 34.88 -6.35 12.99
N ILE A 70 34.35 -5.98 11.84
CA ILE A 70 34.36 -6.77 10.59
C ILE A 70 35.58 -6.43 9.71
N ARG A 71 36.38 -5.43 10.04
CA ARG A 71 37.74 -5.27 9.49
C ARG A 71 38.66 -6.45 9.82
N ARG A 72 38.31 -7.26 10.81
CA ARG A 72 38.88 -8.63 10.92
C ARG A 72 38.21 -9.48 9.83
N VAL A 73 39.02 -9.91 8.89
CA VAL A 73 38.71 -10.94 7.93
C VAL A 73 37.90 -12.03 8.64
N ASP A 74 36.72 -12.36 8.13
CA ASP A 74 35.98 -13.52 8.62
C ASP A 74 36.94 -14.70 8.52
N GLU A 75 37.43 -15.22 9.65
CA GLU A 75 38.46 -16.27 9.72
C GLU A 75 38.05 -17.53 8.96
N VAL A 76 36.75 -17.71 8.68
CA VAL A 76 36.20 -18.86 7.96
C VAL A 76 36.13 -18.62 6.44
N THR A 77 35.84 -17.41 5.97
CA THR A 77 35.59 -17.13 4.54
C THR A 77 36.55 -16.12 3.91
N GLY A 78 37.33 -15.40 4.69
CA GLY A 78 38.27 -14.39 4.18
C GLY A 78 37.63 -13.15 3.53
N VAL A 79 36.30 -13.00 3.56
CA VAL A 79 35.54 -11.94 2.86
C VAL A 79 35.08 -10.87 3.82
N LYS A 80 35.41 -9.61 3.52
CA LYS A 80 34.79 -8.43 4.22
C LYS A 80 33.32 -8.34 3.87
N ARG A 81 32.45 -8.21 4.87
CA ARG A 81 31.06 -7.85 4.65
C ARG A 81 30.92 -6.36 4.34
N LEU A 82 30.18 -6.03 3.31
CA LEU A 82 29.84 -4.65 2.97
C LEU A 82 28.71 -4.14 3.88
N VAL A 83 28.64 -2.84 4.08
CA VAL A 83 27.50 -2.21 4.80
C VAL A 83 26.19 -2.62 4.14
N SER A 84 26.11 -2.65 2.82
CA SER A 84 24.94 -3.09 2.07
C SER A 84 24.53 -4.56 2.30
N GLU A 85 25.41 -5.40 2.86
CA GLU A 85 25.06 -6.77 3.29
C GLU A 85 24.59 -6.83 4.72
N MET A 86 25.10 -5.91 5.56
CA MET A 86 24.82 -5.87 7.00
C MET A 86 23.60 -5.01 7.34
N VAL A 87 23.34 -3.96 6.58
CA VAL A 87 22.17 -3.11 6.66
C VAL A 87 21.25 -3.44 5.51
N ARG A 88 20.13 -4.07 5.82
CA ARG A 88 19.13 -4.45 4.81
C ARG A 88 17.89 -3.59 4.93
N TYR A 89 17.47 -3.05 3.80
CA TYR A 89 16.26 -2.26 3.68
C TYR A 89 15.21 -3.02 2.87
N ILE A 90 14.03 -3.19 3.46
CA ILE A 90 12.87 -3.81 2.81
C ILE A 90 11.78 -2.77 2.66
N THR A 91 11.45 -2.46 1.42
CA THR A 91 10.22 -1.76 1.07
C THR A 91 9.16 -2.83 0.78
N PHE A 92 8.12 -2.87 1.60
CA PHE A 92 6.99 -3.77 1.34
C PHE A 92 6.06 -3.16 0.26
N ARG A 93 6.65 -2.75 -0.84
CA ARG A 93 5.88 -2.64 -2.08
C ARG A 93 5.57 -4.06 -2.49
N ASP A 94 4.36 -4.30 -2.99
CA ASP A 94 3.99 -5.61 -3.57
C ASP A 94 4.83 -5.85 -4.85
N SER A 95 6.12 -6.05 -4.68
CA SER A 95 7.13 -6.20 -5.69
C SER A 95 7.72 -7.59 -5.60
N TYR A 96 7.78 -8.28 -6.72
CA TYR A 96 8.47 -9.57 -6.84
C TYR A 96 9.99 -9.40 -7.09
N GLY A 97 10.50 -8.18 -6.95
CA GLY A 97 11.90 -7.81 -7.14
C GLY A 97 12.26 -7.65 -8.62
N GLU A 98 13.42 -8.16 -9.03
CA GLU A 98 13.90 -8.07 -10.42
C GLU A 98 12.97 -8.71 -11.45
N GLN A 99 12.02 -9.51 -11.01
CA GLN A 99 11.08 -10.22 -11.87
C GLN A 99 9.78 -9.43 -12.15
N ASP A 100 9.58 -8.27 -11.52
CA ASP A 100 8.39 -7.44 -11.75
C ASP A 100 8.21 -7.03 -13.22
N GLY A 101 9.31 -6.91 -13.97
CA GLY A 101 9.28 -6.60 -15.41
C GLY A 101 8.88 -7.76 -16.31
N GLN A 102 8.86 -8.99 -15.80
CA GLN A 102 8.58 -10.21 -16.59
C GLN A 102 7.12 -10.67 -16.45
N TYR A 103 6.44 -10.29 -15.37
CA TYR A 103 5.10 -10.78 -15.05
C TYR A 103 4.08 -9.65 -14.99
N TYR A 104 3.22 -9.58 -16.00
CA TYR A 104 2.12 -8.60 -16.05
C TYR A 104 0.97 -9.02 -15.12
N TYR A 105 0.25 -8.02 -14.63
CA TYR A 105 -0.96 -8.16 -13.79
C TYR A 105 -1.99 -9.18 -14.35
N GLN A 106 -2.16 -9.24 -15.67
CA GLN A 106 -3.04 -10.19 -16.34
C GLN A 106 -2.64 -11.66 -16.13
N GLN A 107 -1.35 -11.96 -15.92
CA GLN A 107 -0.88 -13.34 -15.71
C GLN A 107 -1.30 -13.91 -14.36
N ARG A 108 -1.58 -13.06 -13.38
CA ARG A 108 -2.11 -13.49 -12.07
C ARG A 108 -3.47 -14.16 -12.17
N TRP A 109 -4.27 -13.77 -13.16
CA TRP A 109 -5.62 -14.30 -13.43
C TRP A 109 -5.60 -15.43 -14.46
N ASN A 110 -4.64 -15.44 -15.37
CA ASN A 110 -4.44 -16.46 -16.38
C ASN A 110 -3.34 -17.43 -15.93
N GLN A 111 -3.72 -18.45 -15.14
CA GLN A 111 -2.79 -19.51 -14.71
C GLN A 111 -2.18 -20.31 -15.90
N HIS A 112 -2.62 -20.08 -17.13
CA HIS A 112 -2.09 -20.69 -18.34
C HIS A 112 -0.74 -20.11 -18.80
N ASP A 113 -0.31 -18.97 -18.24
CA ASP A 113 0.92 -18.27 -18.65
C ASP A 113 2.11 -18.52 -17.70
N ILE A 114 1.99 -19.49 -16.77
CA ILE A 114 3.12 -19.93 -15.95
C ILE A 114 4.08 -20.69 -16.85
N THR A 115 5.23 -20.09 -17.14
CA THR A 115 6.27 -20.74 -17.89
C THR A 115 7.03 -21.73 -17.00
N PRO A 116 7.63 -22.80 -17.55
CA PRO A 116 8.45 -23.73 -16.79
C PRO A 116 9.63 -23.07 -16.04
N ASP A 117 10.04 -21.89 -16.48
CA ASP A 117 11.14 -21.11 -15.88
C ASP A 117 10.70 -20.22 -14.72
N THR A 118 9.40 -20.20 -14.37
CA THR A 118 8.92 -19.42 -13.23
C THR A 118 9.43 -20.02 -11.92
N PRO A 119 10.22 -19.30 -11.11
CA PRO A 119 10.82 -19.87 -9.92
C PRO A 119 9.77 -20.10 -8.82
N THR A 120 10.01 -21.16 -8.06
CA THR A 120 9.29 -21.40 -6.81
C THR A 120 9.89 -20.60 -5.65
N VAL A 121 9.16 -20.51 -4.55
CA VAL A 121 9.67 -19.95 -3.29
C VAL A 121 10.92 -20.70 -2.83
N GLY A 122 10.88 -22.04 -2.93
CA GLY A 122 12.01 -22.91 -2.56
C GLY A 122 13.26 -22.65 -3.39
N ASP A 123 13.12 -22.47 -4.71
CA ASP A 123 14.24 -22.15 -5.60
C ASP A 123 14.93 -20.84 -5.19
N LEU A 124 14.13 -19.79 -4.98
CA LEU A 124 14.66 -18.47 -4.62
C LEU A 124 15.28 -18.42 -3.22
N LEU A 125 14.70 -19.11 -2.24
CA LEU A 125 15.27 -19.20 -0.90
C LEU A 125 16.49 -20.13 -0.88
N GLY A 126 16.48 -21.21 -1.66
CA GLY A 126 17.58 -22.13 -1.81
C GLY A 126 18.85 -21.48 -2.37
N ALA A 127 18.69 -20.49 -3.25
CA ALA A 127 19.80 -19.73 -3.82
C ALA A 127 20.51 -18.79 -2.82
N VAL A 128 19.85 -18.43 -1.70
CA VAL A 128 20.46 -17.57 -0.67
C VAL A 128 21.44 -18.38 0.16
N LYS A 129 22.69 -17.94 0.20
CA LYS A 129 23.73 -18.56 1.05
C LYS A 129 23.55 -18.07 2.49
N SER A 130 23.30 -18.98 3.41
CA SER A 130 23.36 -18.75 4.86
C SER A 130 24.64 -19.37 5.42
N ARG A 131 25.27 -18.70 6.38
CA ARG A 131 26.49 -19.18 7.05
C ARG A 131 26.15 -20.05 8.26
N ARG A 132 25.06 -19.73 8.94
CA ARG A 132 24.60 -20.47 10.12
C ARG A 132 23.87 -21.73 9.66
N VAL A 133 24.45 -22.88 10.06
CA VAL A 133 23.80 -24.18 9.84
C VAL A 133 22.49 -24.25 10.64
N GLY A 134 21.41 -24.69 9.99
CA GLY A 134 20.08 -24.80 10.60
C GLY A 134 19.24 -23.53 10.61
N LEU A 135 19.82 -22.37 10.27
CA LEU A 135 19.06 -21.11 10.26
C LEU A 135 17.88 -21.14 9.28
N ARG A 136 18.03 -21.83 8.16
CA ARG A 136 16.98 -21.92 7.13
C ARG A 136 15.75 -22.66 7.66
N GLU A 137 15.96 -23.79 8.28
CA GLU A 137 14.91 -24.61 8.88
C GLU A 137 14.22 -23.84 10.01
N GLU A 138 14.98 -23.20 10.89
CA GLU A 138 14.46 -22.36 11.98
C GLU A 138 13.57 -21.24 11.42
N LEU A 139 13.99 -20.56 10.37
CA LEU A 139 13.20 -19.49 9.76
C LEU A 139 11.96 -20.04 9.03
N TYR A 140 12.07 -21.19 8.34
CA TYR A 140 10.91 -21.80 7.70
C TYR A 140 9.84 -22.19 8.70
N ASP A 141 10.22 -22.75 9.83
CA ASP A 141 9.30 -23.12 10.90
C ASP A 141 8.71 -21.87 11.55
N LEU A 142 9.56 -20.88 11.89
CA LEU A 142 9.12 -19.63 12.51
C LEU A 142 8.09 -18.88 11.66
N PHE A 143 8.30 -18.82 10.33
CA PHE A 143 7.45 -18.09 9.40
C PHE A 143 6.34 -18.97 8.77
N GLY A 144 6.33 -20.28 9.07
CA GLY A 144 5.39 -21.23 8.48
C GLY A 144 5.49 -21.25 6.96
N LEU A 145 6.72 -21.30 6.43
CA LEU A 145 6.98 -21.26 4.98
C LEU A 145 6.98 -22.61 4.32
N THR A 146 7.18 -23.69 5.06
CA THR A 146 7.28 -25.06 4.51
C THR A 146 6.16 -25.39 3.51
N PRO A 147 4.86 -25.06 3.76
CA PRO A 147 3.78 -25.31 2.80
C PRO A 147 3.81 -24.43 1.54
N LEU A 148 4.67 -23.40 1.52
CA LEU A 148 4.75 -22.43 0.43
C LEU A 148 5.93 -22.69 -0.49
N LEU A 149 6.85 -23.59 -0.15
CA LEU A 149 8.10 -23.78 -0.89
C LEU A 149 7.89 -24.20 -2.34
N ASP A 150 6.86 -25.01 -2.62
CA ASP A 150 6.51 -25.46 -3.97
C ASP A 150 5.63 -24.49 -4.74
N LYS A 151 5.18 -23.38 -4.11
CA LYS A 151 4.40 -22.36 -4.80
C LYS A 151 5.30 -21.49 -5.68
N TYR A 152 4.78 -21.10 -6.84
CA TYR A 152 5.40 -20.07 -7.66
C TYR A 152 5.34 -18.71 -6.95
N ILE A 153 6.41 -17.91 -7.06
CA ILE A 153 6.50 -16.60 -6.41
C ILE A 153 5.32 -15.67 -6.79
N ILE A 154 4.88 -15.73 -8.04
CA ILE A 154 3.77 -14.91 -8.55
C ILE A 154 2.40 -15.31 -7.99
N SER A 155 2.27 -16.51 -7.43
CA SER A 155 1.01 -17.01 -6.84
C SER A 155 0.87 -16.72 -5.35
N LEU A 156 1.86 -16.06 -4.74
CA LEU A 156 1.82 -15.69 -3.32
C LEU A 156 0.81 -14.58 -3.07
N SER A 157 0.03 -14.72 -1.99
CA SER A 157 -0.73 -13.60 -1.43
C SER A 157 0.22 -12.53 -0.86
N SER A 158 -0.27 -11.31 -0.64
CA SER A 158 0.55 -10.21 -0.08
C SER A 158 1.19 -10.59 1.24
N GLY A 159 0.51 -11.31 2.12
CA GLY A 159 1.06 -11.79 3.39
C GLY A 159 2.12 -12.88 3.20
N GLU A 160 1.90 -13.84 2.29
CA GLU A 160 2.88 -14.88 1.96
C GLU A 160 4.14 -14.29 1.32
N LEU A 161 3.97 -13.30 0.43
CA LEU A 161 5.07 -12.58 -0.19
C LEU A 161 5.94 -11.86 0.85
N ARG A 162 5.34 -11.25 1.87
CA ARG A 162 6.08 -10.59 2.96
C ARG A 162 6.87 -11.58 3.80
N LYS A 163 6.27 -12.71 4.15
CA LYS A 163 7.00 -13.79 4.84
C LYS A 163 8.21 -14.23 4.03
N PHE A 164 8.03 -14.44 2.73
CA PHE A 164 9.12 -14.79 1.81
C PHE A 164 10.21 -13.71 1.80
N GLN A 165 9.87 -12.43 1.64
CA GLN A 165 10.83 -11.32 1.61
C GLN A 165 11.62 -11.21 2.92
N LEU A 166 10.95 -11.37 4.06
CA LEU A 166 11.60 -11.36 5.38
C LEU A 166 12.58 -12.52 5.52
N VAL A 167 12.14 -13.73 5.25
CA VAL A 167 13.02 -14.91 5.37
C VAL A 167 14.21 -14.83 4.40
N ARG A 168 13.97 -14.42 3.15
CA ARG A 168 15.05 -14.18 2.18
C ARG A 168 16.11 -13.20 2.71
N THR A 169 15.65 -12.14 3.37
CA THR A 169 16.56 -11.13 3.94
C THR A 169 17.29 -11.64 5.17
N LEU A 170 16.58 -12.31 6.09
CA LEU A 170 17.15 -12.86 7.33
C LEU A 170 18.14 -13.98 7.08
N LEU A 171 17.99 -14.77 6.01
CA LEU A 171 18.97 -15.75 5.58
C LEU A 171 20.34 -15.12 5.24
N GLY A 172 20.36 -13.85 4.86
CA GLY A 172 21.59 -13.08 4.68
C GLY A 172 22.29 -12.66 5.97
N GLU A 173 21.68 -12.95 7.13
CA GLU A 173 22.21 -12.64 8.47
C GLU A 173 22.61 -11.15 8.63
N PRO A 174 21.69 -10.19 8.38
CA PRO A 174 21.99 -8.78 8.56
C PRO A 174 22.15 -8.43 10.05
N ARG A 175 22.85 -7.33 10.34
CA ARG A 175 22.94 -6.74 11.68
C ARG A 175 21.84 -5.72 11.90
N VAL A 176 21.40 -5.08 10.82
CA VAL A 176 20.34 -4.06 10.82
C VAL A 176 19.31 -4.40 9.75
N LEU A 177 18.06 -4.43 10.16
CA LEU A 177 16.91 -4.63 9.27
C LEU A 177 16.02 -3.39 9.33
N ILE A 178 16.00 -2.63 8.24
CA ILE A 178 15.14 -1.46 8.08
C ILE A 178 13.90 -1.90 7.30
N MET A 179 12.71 -1.62 7.83
CA MET A 179 11.44 -2.00 7.19
C MET A 179 10.53 -0.79 7.03
N ASP A 180 10.14 -0.51 5.78
CA ASP A 180 9.25 0.60 5.47
C ASP A 180 7.79 0.16 5.51
N ASN A 181 7.04 0.68 6.48
CA ASN A 181 5.62 0.43 6.69
C ASN A 181 5.23 -1.08 6.62
N PRO A 182 5.86 -1.96 7.42
CA PRO A 182 5.72 -3.41 7.28
C PRO A 182 4.30 -3.94 7.54
N PHE A 183 3.46 -3.19 8.25
CA PHE A 183 2.11 -3.60 8.65
C PHE A 183 1.03 -3.22 7.64
N ILE A 184 1.36 -2.39 6.66
CA ILE A 184 0.41 -1.88 5.67
C ILE A 184 -0.12 -3.03 4.77
N GLY A 185 -1.46 -3.13 4.56
CA GLY A 185 -2.11 -4.14 3.71
C GLY A 185 -2.14 -5.55 4.30
N LEU A 186 -1.83 -5.71 5.59
CA LEU A 186 -2.03 -6.95 6.32
C LEU A 186 -3.36 -6.92 7.07
N ASP A 187 -4.07 -8.04 7.09
CA ASP A 187 -5.19 -8.22 8.01
C ASP A 187 -4.73 -8.24 9.48
N ALA A 188 -5.66 -8.12 10.42
CA ALA A 188 -5.35 -8.01 11.84
C ALA A 188 -4.51 -9.19 12.34
N GLY A 189 -4.90 -10.43 12.00
CA GLY A 189 -4.19 -11.62 12.45
C GLY A 189 -2.76 -11.70 11.89
N MET A 190 -2.57 -11.30 10.63
CA MET A 190 -1.24 -11.28 10.02
C MET A 190 -0.35 -10.18 10.60
N ARG A 191 -0.93 -9.02 10.96
CA ARG A 191 -0.18 -7.95 11.65
C ARG A 191 0.32 -8.37 13.02
N ASP A 192 -0.57 -8.97 13.82
CA ASP A 192 -0.22 -9.44 15.17
C ASP A 192 0.87 -10.51 15.08
N MET A 193 0.70 -11.47 14.18
CA MET A 193 1.72 -12.48 13.92
C MET A 193 3.07 -11.86 13.54
N LEU A 194 3.11 -10.85 12.65
CA LEU A 194 4.35 -10.20 12.26
C LEU A 194 4.98 -9.42 13.42
N ARG A 195 4.17 -8.75 14.25
CA ARG A 195 4.65 -8.07 15.47
C ARG A 195 5.30 -9.05 16.44
N ASP A 196 4.61 -10.18 16.72
CA ASP A 196 5.11 -11.22 17.64
C ASP A 196 6.41 -11.85 17.14
N MET A 197 6.48 -12.11 15.83
CA MET A 197 7.69 -12.66 15.20
C MET A 197 8.87 -11.69 15.27
N LEU A 198 8.67 -10.42 14.97
CA LEU A 198 9.71 -9.40 15.09
C LEU A 198 10.14 -9.24 16.56
N ALA A 199 9.19 -9.20 17.49
CA ALA A 199 9.49 -9.18 18.93
C ALA A 199 10.27 -10.40 19.39
N LYS A 200 10.02 -11.58 18.83
CA LYS A 200 10.75 -12.81 19.14
C LYS A 200 12.18 -12.73 18.59
N ILE A 201 12.33 -12.39 17.31
CA ILE A 201 13.66 -12.28 16.67
C ILE A 201 14.54 -11.26 17.39
N THR A 202 14.01 -10.10 17.75
CA THR A 202 14.78 -9.06 18.44
C THR A 202 15.21 -9.45 19.85
N ARG A 203 14.47 -10.34 20.51
CA ARG A 203 14.85 -10.90 21.83
C ARG A 203 15.88 -12.02 21.74
N GLU A 204 15.79 -12.84 20.71
CA GLU A 204 16.62 -14.06 20.56
C GLU A 204 17.93 -13.79 19.79
N THR A 205 18.04 -12.63 19.13
CA THR A 205 19.18 -12.26 18.33
C THR A 205 19.66 -10.83 18.61
N ASN A 206 20.87 -10.51 18.16
CA ASN A 206 21.41 -9.14 18.20
C ASN A 206 21.02 -8.32 16.97
N LEU A 207 19.85 -8.61 16.36
CA LEU A 207 19.34 -7.88 15.22
C LEU A 207 18.76 -6.53 15.68
N LEU A 208 19.27 -5.44 15.14
CA LEU A 208 18.63 -4.13 15.23
C LEU A 208 17.52 -4.04 14.18
N VAL A 209 16.31 -3.83 14.62
CA VAL A 209 15.16 -3.56 13.77
C VAL A 209 14.86 -2.06 13.79
N ILE A 210 14.79 -1.44 12.60
CA ILE A 210 14.38 -0.06 12.40
C ILE A 210 13.08 -0.08 11.59
N LEU A 211 11.98 0.35 12.20
CA LEU A 211 10.69 0.50 11.54
C LEU A 211 10.52 1.92 11.04
N VAL A 212 10.22 2.09 9.77
CA VAL A 212 9.83 3.39 9.19
C VAL A 212 8.31 3.41 9.10
N LEU A 213 7.66 4.27 9.88
CA LEU A 213 6.21 4.26 10.05
C LEU A 213 5.59 5.60 9.67
N SER A 214 4.47 5.54 8.96
CA SER A 214 3.61 6.69 8.69
C SER A 214 2.38 6.73 9.60
N LYS A 215 2.12 5.64 10.34
CA LYS A 215 1.10 5.52 11.37
C LYS A 215 1.77 5.48 12.74
N TYR A 216 1.54 6.50 13.54
CA TYR A 216 2.16 6.61 14.86
C TYR A 216 1.55 5.65 15.89
N ASP A 217 0.28 5.30 15.72
CA ASP A 217 -0.46 4.34 16.53
C ASP A 217 -0.04 2.88 16.29
N GLU A 218 0.71 2.62 15.22
CA GLU A 218 1.22 1.29 14.88
C GLU A 218 2.61 0.97 15.45
N VAL A 219 3.20 1.85 16.29
CA VAL A 219 4.51 1.59 16.90
C VAL A 219 4.43 0.40 17.86
N PRO A 220 5.02 -0.77 17.53
CA PRO A 220 4.93 -1.98 18.35
C PRO A 220 5.57 -1.84 19.73
N GLU A 221 5.18 -2.71 20.67
CA GLU A 221 5.71 -2.68 22.05
C GLU A 221 7.20 -3.02 22.14
N PHE A 222 7.74 -3.82 21.21
CA PHE A 222 9.16 -4.16 21.20
C PHE A 222 10.07 -2.99 20.79
N ILE A 223 9.54 -1.93 20.20
CA ILE A 223 10.27 -0.69 19.89
C ILE A 223 10.59 0.03 21.20
N THR A 224 11.86 0.36 21.40
CA THR A 224 12.36 1.03 22.60
C THR A 224 12.35 2.54 22.45
N HIS A 225 12.81 3.03 21.29
CA HIS A 225 12.95 4.47 21.02
C HIS A 225 12.41 4.85 19.66
N VAL A 226 12.04 6.13 19.54
CA VAL A 226 11.44 6.70 18.35
C VAL A 226 12.18 7.99 17.96
N TYR A 227 12.44 8.13 16.68
CA TYR A 227 12.83 9.39 16.05
C TYR A 227 11.66 9.93 15.23
N GLY A 228 11.20 11.14 15.55
CA GLY A 228 10.24 11.87 14.74
C GLY A 228 10.94 12.58 13.58
N VAL A 229 10.35 12.54 12.38
CA VAL A 229 10.82 13.31 11.22
C VAL A 229 9.72 14.25 10.77
N LYS A 230 9.99 15.55 10.71
CA LYS A 230 9.03 16.57 10.31
C LYS A 230 9.72 17.71 9.54
N GLY A 231 9.16 18.12 8.40
CA GLY A 231 9.72 19.20 7.59
C GLY A 231 11.15 18.93 7.12
N LEU A 232 11.51 17.67 6.85
CA LEU A 232 12.88 17.23 6.53
C LEU A 232 13.88 17.43 7.69
N VAL A 233 13.42 17.56 8.94
CA VAL A 233 14.25 17.66 10.15
C VAL A 233 14.09 16.40 10.97
N LEU A 234 15.20 15.82 11.41
CA LEU A 234 15.22 14.72 12.37
C LEU A 234 15.08 15.28 13.79
N GLY A 235 14.02 14.89 14.47
CA GLY A 235 13.78 15.26 15.88
C GLY A 235 14.68 14.51 16.87
N PRO A 236 14.58 14.84 18.15
CA PRO A 236 15.34 14.16 19.19
C PRO A 236 14.90 12.71 19.35
N LYS A 237 15.81 11.88 19.87
CA LYS A 237 15.52 10.52 20.29
C LYS A 237 14.61 10.54 21.52
N MET A 238 13.48 9.89 21.46
CA MET A 238 12.52 9.74 22.56
C MET A 238 12.31 8.27 22.86
N THR A 239 11.97 7.95 24.12
CA THR A 239 11.42 6.62 24.40
C THR A 239 10.07 6.47 23.70
N ARG A 240 9.65 5.23 23.44
CA ARG A 240 8.33 4.95 22.86
C ARG A 240 7.20 5.60 23.67
N ALA A 241 7.27 5.55 25.00
CA ALA A 241 6.25 6.11 25.89
C ALA A 241 6.17 7.65 25.76
N GLU A 242 7.31 8.35 25.78
CA GLU A 242 7.38 9.80 25.60
C GLU A 242 6.83 10.22 24.23
N PHE A 243 7.19 9.47 23.19
CA PHE A 243 6.69 9.75 21.82
C PHE A 243 5.17 9.62 21.75
N LEU A 244 4.60 8.51 22.24
CA LEU A 244 3.14 8.30 22.24
C LEU A 244 2.41 9.35 23.08
N ALA A 245 2.98 9.77 24.21
CA ALA A 245 2.43 10.85 25.04
C ALA A 245 2.49 12.24 24.36
N SER A 246 3.46 12.45 23.48
CA SER A 246 3.62 13.71 22.74
C SER A 246 2.66 13.86 21.56
N MET A 247 1.96 12.79 21.18
CA MET A 247 1.01 12.81 20.08
C MET A 247 -0.25 13.59 20.49
N GLY A 248 -0.45 14.75 19.86
CA GLY A 248 -1.66 15.56 20.01
C GLY A 248 -2.80 15.07 19.10
N GLU A 249 -3.95 15.74 19.21
CA GLU A 249 -5.06 15.53 18.27
C GLU A 249 -4.63 15.86 16.83
N VAL A 250 -5.09 15.04 15.88
CA VAL A 250 -4.82 15.24 14.45
C VAL A 250 -5.51 16.54 14.01
N LYS A 251 -4.72 17.59 13.75
CA LYS A 251 -5.24 18.83 13.19
C LYS A 251 -5.57 18.63 11.72
N ILE A 252 -6.83 18.87 11.38
CA ILE A 252 -7.30 18.90 9.99
C ILE A 252 -6.95 20.27 9.39
N ASP A 253 -6.76 20.33 8.07
CA ASP A 253 -6.40 21.54 7.34
C ASP A 253 -7.46 22.64 7.53
N ASP A 254 -7.01 23.89 7.69
CA ASP A 254 -7.91 25.04 7.90
C ASP A 254 -8.83 25.29 6.69
N ASP A 255 -8.41 24.87 5.49
CA ASP A 255 -9.17 24.99 4.23
C ASP A 255 -10.09 23.78 3.95
N MET A 256 -10.22 22.85 4.89
CA MET A 256 -10.99 21.62 4.68
C MET A 256 -12.47 21.90 4.37
N GLU A 257 -13.06 22.89 5.02
CA GLU A 257 -14.46 23.25 4.78
C GLU A 257 -14.68 23.84 3.38
N GLU A 258 -13.73 24.61 2.86
CA GLU A 258 -13.76 25.10 1.48
C GLU A 258 -13.70 23.95 0.46
N ARG A 259 -12.82 22.97 0.70
CA ARG A 259 -12.70 21.74 -0.12
C ARG A 259 -13.99 20.93 -0.14
N LEU A 260 -14.62 20.74 1.04
CA LEU A 260 -15.90 20.03 1.15
C LEU A 260 -17.05 20.80 0.51
N ALA A 261 -17.07 22.12 0.66
CA ALA A 261 -18.06 22.98 0.00
C ALA A 261 -17.98 22.86 -1.53
N TRP A 262 -16.77 22.74 -2.09
CA TRP A 262 -16.60 22.50 -3.53
C TRP A 262 -17.21 21.16 -3.95
N VAL A 263 -17.02 20.08 -3.16
CA VAL A 263 -17.62 18.76 -3.43
C VAL A 263 -19.15 18.83 -3.38
N ARG A 264 -19.72 19.50 -2.37
CA ARG A 264 -21.19 19.68 -2.25
C ARG A 264 -21.79 20.41 -3.44
N ASN A 265 -21.11 21.42 -3.95
CA ASN A 265 -21.57 22.27 -5.04
C ASN A 265 -21.30 21.73 -6.45
N LEU A 266 -20.75 20.52 -6.59
CA LEU A 266 -20.62 19.88 -7.89
C LEU A 266 -21.99 19.71 -8.54
N PRO A 267 -22.15 20.00 -9.84
CA PRO A 267 -23.43 19.86 -10.53
C PRO A 267 -23.91 18.39 -10.46
N GLU A 268 -25.20 18.20 -10.23
CA GLU A 268 -25.81 16.88 -10.31
C GLU A 268 -25.83 16.40 -11.76
N LYS A 269 -25.52 15.11 -11.97
CA LYS A 269 -25.68 14.49 -13.28
C LYS A 269 -27.16 14.23 -13.58
N ASP A 270 -27.56 14.53 -14.80
CA ASP A 270 -28.84 14.07 -15.32
C ASP A 270 -28.75 12.60 -15.74
N LEU A 271 -29.11 11.72 -14.84
CA LEU A 271 -29.07 10.27 -15.08
C LEU A 271 -30.13 9.78 -16.09
N SER A 272 -31.14 10.60 -16.40
CA SER A 272 -32.13 10.27 -17.45
C SER A 272 -31.54 10.20 -18.85
N LEU A 273 -30.38 10.81 -19.04
CA LEU A 273 -29.59 10.75 -20.30
C LEU A 273 -28.86 9.41 -20.49
N PHE A 274 -28.85 8.55 -19.47
CA PHE A 274 -28.17 7.26 -19.50
C PHE A 274 -29.21 6.13 -19.52
N PRO A 275 -29.47 5.52 -20.68
CA PRO A 275 -30.55 4.53 -20.88
C PRO A 275 -30.37 3.27 -20.02
N PHE A 276 -29.19 3.07 -19.45
CA PHE A 276 -28.81 1.92 -18.64
C PHE A 276 -28.71 2.21 -17.14
N TYR A 277 -29.21 3.33 -16.65
CA TYR A 277 -29.22 3.61 -15.22
C TYR A 277 -30.59 3.27 -14.62
N PRO A 278 -30.67 2.56 -13.45
CA PRO A 278 -31.95 2.19 -12.84
C PRO A 278 -32.73 3.42 -12.37
N ALA A 279 -34.03 3.25 -12.20
CA ALA A 279 -34.87 4.26 -11.57
C ALA A 279 -34.38 4.58 -10.13
N HIS A 280 -34.68 5.77 -9.64
CA HIS A 280 -34.26 6.21 -8.31
C HIS A 280 -34.58 5.18 -7.21
N GLY A 281 -33.59 4.84 -6.37
CA GLY A 281 -33.68 3.80 -5.35
C GLY A 281 -33.57 2.36 -5.89
N GLY A 282 -33.25 2.20 -7.19
CA GLY A 282 -33.11 0.91 -7.83
C GLY A 282 -31.86 0.13 -7.45
N GLU A 283 -31.78 -1.10 -7.93
CA GLU A 283 -30.64 -1.98 -7.70
C GLU A 283 -29.48 -1.58 -8.59
N ILE A 284 -28.37 -1.18 -7.96
CA ILE A 284 -27.09 -0.89 -8.65
C ILE A 284 -26.36 -2.19 -8.97
N LEU A 285 -26.48 -3.15 -8.06
CA LEU A 285 -25.83 -4.47 -8.15
C LEU A 285 -26.80 -5.52 -7.65
N ASN A 286 -26.94 -6.62 -8.41
CA ASN A 286 -27.68 -7.80 -7.99
C ASN A 286 -26.93 -9.06 -8.41
N PHE A 287 -26.38 -9.78 -7.44
CA PHE A 287 -25.73 -11.08 -7.59
C PHE A 287 -26.69 -12.16 -7.12
N HIS A 288 -26.89 -13.17 -7.96
CA HIS A 288 -27.75 -14.29 -7.62
C HIS A 288 -26.99 -15.61 -7.81
N ASP A 289 -26.78 -16.34 -6.73
CA ASP A 289 -26.07 -17.64 -6.67
C ASP A 289 -24.69 -17.58 -7.39
N VAL A 290 -23.95 -16.49 -7.18
CA VAL A 290 -22.68 -16.24 -7.88
C VAL A 290 -21.58 -17.12 -7.32
N SER A 291 -20.98 -17.92 -8.20
CA SER A 291 -19.86 -18.80 -7.88
C SER A 291 -18.70 -18.58 -8.85
N VAL A 292 -17.49 -18.44 -8.32
CA VAL A 292 -16.25 -18.21 -9.10
C VAL A 292 -15.23 -19.28 -8.76
N ARG A 293 -14.64 -19.88 -9.80
CA ARG A 293 -13.65 -20.93 -9.66
C ARG A 293 -12.44 -20.68 -10.56
N TYR A 294 -11.26 -20.97 -10.06
CA TYR A 294 -10.00 -20.98 -10.82
C TYR A 294 -9.36 -22.36 -10.68
N GLY A 295 -9.40 -23.15 -11.75
CA GLY A 295 -8.98 -24.54 -11.71
C GLY A 295 -9.82 -25.36 -10.71
N SER A 296 -9.15 -26.00 -9.76
CA SER A 296 -9.81 -26.75 -8.67
C SER A 296 -10.25 -25.88 -7.49
N ARG A 297 -9.77 -24.62 -7.40
CA ARG A 297 -10.05 -23.74 -6.26
C ARG A 297 -11.33 -22.94 -6.47
N THR A 298 -12.29 -23.08 -5.55
CA THR A 298 -13.46 -22.20 -5.46
C THR A 298 -13.07 -20.95 -4.65
N ILE A 299 -13.36 -19.77 -5.20
CA ILE A 299 -13.08 -18.48 -4.56
C ILE A 299 -14.36 -17.87 -3.97
N LEU A 300 -15.46 -17.95 -4.72
CA LEU A 300 -16.79 -17.54 -4.26
C LEU A 300 -17.76 -18.69 -4.53
N ARG A 301 -18.69 -18.92 -3.61
CA ARG A 301 -19.68 -19.98 -3.73
C ARG A 301 -21.07 -19.48 -3.34
N GLY A 302 -22.00 -19.53 -4.29
CA GLY A 302 -23.41 -19.29 -4.03
C GLY A 302 -23.70 -17.92 -3.40
N LEU A 303 -23.01 -16.87 -3.85
CA LEU A 303 -23.15 -15.55 -3.27
C LEU A 303 -24.39 -14.85 -3.83
N ASP A 304 -25.32 -14.51 -2.93
CA ASP A 304 -26.42 -13.58 -3.16
C ASP A 304 -26.07 -12.24 -2.53
N TRP A 305 -26.08 -11.17 -3.32
CA TRP A 305 -25.74 -9.83 -2.83
C TRP A 305 -26.44 -8.76 -3.66
N VAL A 306 -27.22 -7.91 -2.99
CA VAL A 306 -27.92 -6.78 -3.62
C VAL A 306 -27.42 -5.48 -3.00
N VAL A 307 -27.07 -4.53 -3.84
CA VAL A 307 -26.70 -3.16 -3.45
C VAL A 307 -27.65 -2.19 -4.15
N ARG A 308 -28.28 -1.33 -3.37
CA ARG A 308 -29.21 -0.30 -3.87
C ARG A 308 -28.55 1.08 -3.90
N GLU A 309 -29.10 1.92 -4.72
CA GLU A 309 -28.69 3.32 -4.81
C GLU A 309 -28.70 3.99 -3.43
N GLY A 310 -27.61 4.70 -3.10
CA GLY A 310 -27.45 5.40 -1.83
C GLY A 310 -26.92 4.54 -0.66
N GLU A 311 -26.83 3.24 -0.84
CA GLU A 311 -26.27 2.36 0.20
C GLU A 311 -24.75 2.50 0.29
N ARG A 312 -24.23 2.31 1.52
CA ARG A 312 -22.78 2.37 1.83
C ARG A 312 -22.38 1.07 2.48
N TRP A 313 -21.61 0.27 1.75
CA TRP A 313 -21.24 -1.08 2.12
C TRP A 313 -19.79 -1.18 2.56
N ALA A 314 -19.56 -1.76 3.74
CA ALA A 314 -18.25 -2.21 4.18
C ALA A 314 -18.05 -3.68 3.79
N LEU A 315 -17.05 -3.97 2.96
CA LEU A 315 -16.69 -5.32 2.56
C LEU A 315 -15.51 -5.82 3.40
N HIS A 316 -15.75 -6.84 4.20
CA HIS A 316 -14.79 -7.45 5.12
C HIS A 316 -14.40 -8.85 4.69
N GLY A 317 -13.30 -9.36 5.23
CA GLY A 317 -12.84 -10.73 5.02
C GLY A 317 -11.33 -10.85 5.10
N GLN A 318 -10.85 -12.03 5.43
CA GLN A 318 -9.42 -12.33 5.48
C GLN A 318 -8.76 -12.17 4.10
N ASN A 319 -7.43 -12.08 4.09
CA ASN A 319 -6.69 -12.12 2.84
C ASN A 319 -6.93 -13.46 2.14
N GLY A 320 -7.22 -13.41 0.84
CA GLY A 320 -7.59 -14.62 0.07
C GLY A 320 -9.06 -15.03 0.14
N ALA A 321 -9.93 -14.30 0.85
CA ALA A 321 -11.38 -14.56 0.89
C ALA A 321 -12.13 -14.17 -0.38
N GLY A 322 -11.44 -13.67 -1.41
CA GLY A 322 -12.08 -13.37 -2.69
C GLY A 322 -12.57 -11.92 -2.85
N LYS A 323 -12.22 -11.00 -1.93
CA LYS A 323 -12.62 -9.58 -2.01
C LYS A 323 -12.30 -8.94 -3.36
N SER A 324 -11.05 -9.02 -3.82
CA SER A 324 -10.64 -8.46 -5.12
C SER A 324 -11.30 -9.18 -6.30
N THR A 325 -11.58 -10.49 -6.18
CA THR A 325 -12.36 -11.23 -7.17
C THR A 325 -13.80 -10.71 -7.25
N LEU A 326 -14.44 -10.50 -6.09
CA LEU A 326 -15.78 -9.93 -6.04
C LEU A 326 -15.83 -8.54 -6.67
N LEU A 327 -14.89 -7.66 -6.30
CA LEU A 327 -14.82 -6.32 -6.88
C LEU A 327 -14.55 -6.34 -8.38
N SER A 328 -13.73 -7.27 -8.88
CA SER A 328 -13.49 -7.42 -10.33
C SER A 328 -14.74 -7.84 -11.12
N LEU A 329 -15.66 -8.59 -10.49
CA LEU A 329 -16.97 -8.89 -11.09
C LEU A 329 -17.84 -7.62 -11.16
N VAL A 330 -17.86 -6.80 -10.10
CA VAL A 330 -18.62 -5.53 -10.06
C VAL A 330 -18.09 -4.55 -11.09
N CYS A 331 -16.73 -4.43 -11.22
CA CYS A 331 -16.08 -3.56 -12.20
C CYS A 331 -16.19 -4.11 -13.65
N ALA A 332 -16.82 -5.25 -13.85
CA ALA A 332 -16.93 -5.93 -15.14
C ALA A 332 -15.58 -6.30 -15.78
N ASP A 333 -14.51 -6.37 -15.00
CA ASP A 333 -13.17 -6.74 -15.46
C ASP A 333 -12.93 -8.25 -15.48
N ASN A 334 -13.74 -9.02 -14.74
CA ASN A 334 -13.60 -10.46 -14.64
C ASN A 334 -14.43 -11.16 -15.72
N PRO A 335 -13.81 -11.97 -16.62
CA PRO A 335 -14.54 -12.69 -17.68
C PRO A 335 -15.62 -13.63 -17.15
N GLN A 336 -15.46 -14.19 -15.94
CA GLN A 336 -16.47 -15.07 -15.33
C GLN A 336 -17.79 -14.33 -15.01
N SER A 337 -17.81 -12.99 -15.04
CA SER A 337 -19.04 -12.20 -14.88
C SER A 337 -20.12 -12.56 -15.93
N TYR A 338 -19.71 -13.01 -17.13
CA TYR A 338 -20.63 -13.45 -18.18
C TYR A 338 -21.25 -14.82 -17.92
N ALA A 339 -20.58 -15.66 -17.13
CA ALA A 339 -21.08 -16.98 -16.76
C ALA A 339 -21.95 -16.96 -15.49
N CYS A 340 -21.88 -15.87 -14.72
CA CYS A 340 -22.61 -15.68 -13.48
C CYS A 340 -23.92 -14.93 -13.69
N ARG A 341 -24.86 -15.07 -12.76
CA ARG A 341 -26.09 -14.27 -12.75
C ARG A 341 -25.85 -12.97 -12.01
N ILE A 342 -25.42 -11.95 -12.76
CA ILE A 342 -25.05 -10.63 -12.27
C ILE A 342 -25.82 -9.58 -13.06
N ASP A 343 -26.54 -8.71 -12.36
CA ASP A 343 -27.13 -7.51 -12.93
C ASP A 343 -26.37 -6.30 -12.38
N LEU A 344 -25.91 -5.40 -13.28
CA LEU A 344 -25.24 -4.16 -12.95
C LEU A 344 -26.03 -2.98 -13.50
N PHE A 345 -26.36 -2.04 -12.67
CA PHE A 345 -27.19 -0.87 -13.01
C PHE A 345 -28.51 -1.26 -13.68
N GLY A 346 -29.13 -2.35 -13.20
CA GLY A 346 -30.39 -2.88 -13.72
C GLY A 346 -30.28 -3.71 -15.01
N HIS A 347 -29.06 -3.98 -15.51
CA HIS A 347 -28.82 -4.77 -16.72
C HIS A 347 -28.07 -6.05 -16.46
N ARG A 348 -28.59 -7.13 -17.00
CA ARG A 348 -27.94 -8.44 -16.96
C ARG A 348 -26.62 -8.41 -17.73
N ARG A 349 -25.54 -8.92 -17.11
CA ARG A 349 -24.27 -9.10 -17.80
C ARG A 349 -24.42 -10.02 -19.01
N GLY A 350 -23.92 -9.55 -20.18
CA GLY A 350 -24.00 -10.27 -21.43
C GLY A 350 -25.32 -10.07 -22.20
N SER A 351 -26.14 -9.08 -21.84
CA SER A 351 -27.37 -8.75 -22.58
C SER A 351 -27.19 -7.80 -23.76
N GLY A 352 -25.92 -7.47 -24.09
CA GLY A 352 -25.55 -6.55 -25.18
C GLY A 352 -25.00 -5.21 -24.73
N GLU A 353 -24.85 -4.98 -23.43
CA GLU A 353 -24.23 -3.81 -22.84
C GLU A 353 -22.72 -3.77 -23.12
N SER A 354 -22.20 -2.56 -23.34
CA SER A 354 -20.76 -2.35 -23.41
C SER A 354 -20.17 -2.26 -21.99
N ILE A 355 -18.95 -2.78 -21.84
CA ILE A 355 -18.19 -2.60 -20.59
C ILE A 355 -18.03 -1.12 -20.21
N TRP A 356 -17.97 -0.23 -21.19
CA TRP A 356 -17.85 1.20 -20.99
C TRP A 356 -19.15 1.83 -20.47
N ASP A 357 -20.30 1.26 -20.81
CA ASP A 357 -21.60 1.70 -20.26
C ASP A 357 -21.69 1.44 -18.76
N ILE A 358 -21.04 0.38 -18.28
CA ILE A 358 -20.93 0.06 -16.87
C ILE A 358 -19.85 0.94 -16.20
N LYS A 359 -18.65 0.96 -16.76
CA LYS A 359 -17.49 1.64 -16.17
C LYS A 359 -17.69 3.15 -16.01
N ARG A 360 -18.47 3.78 -16.88
CA ARG A 360 -18.77 5.24 -16.74
C ARG A 360 -19.45 5.59 -15.41
N HIS A 361 -20.13 4.66 -14.79
CA HIS A 361 -20.82 4.84 -13.52
C HIS A 361 -19.98 4.45 -12.30
N ILE A 362 -18.82 3.83 -12.50
CA ILE A 362 -17.99 3.28 -11.44
C ILE A 362 -16.70 4.09 -11.27
N GLY A 363 -16.46 4.66 -10.09
CA GLY A 363 -15.15 5.13 -9.67
C GLY A 363 -14.43 4.03 -8.91
N TYR A 364 -13.23 3.63 -9.34
CA TYR A 364 -12.52 2.52 -8.76
C TYR A 364 -11.09 2.87 -8.35
N VAL A 365 -10.72 2.48 -7.13
CA VAL A 365 -9.35 2.50 -6.62
C VAL A 365 -9.02 1.16 -5.99
N SER A 366 -7.84 0.61 -6.33
CA SER A 366 -7.28 -0.57 -5.66
C SER A 366 -5.77 -0.42 -5.43
N PRO A 367 -5.17 -1.20 -4.53
CA PRO A 367 -3.71 -1.24 -4.37
C PRO A 367 -2.99 -1.63 -5.66
N GLU A 368 -3.63 -2.44 -6.48
CA GLU A 368 -3.10 -2.99 -7.72
C GLU A 368 -3.03 -1.96 -8.84
N MET A 369 -3.93 -0.98 -8.82
CA MET A 369 -3.94 0.11 -9.79
C MET A 369 -2.65 0.94 -9.73
N HIS A 370 -2.02 1.03 -8.55
CA HIS A 370 -0.73 1.69 -8.35
C HIS A 370 0.38 1.09 -9.25
N ARG A 371 0.36 -0.24 -9.43
CA ARG A 371 1.34 -0.97 -10.25
C ARG A 371 1.09 -0.86 -11.75
N ALA A 372 -0.14 -0.54 -12.13
CA ALA A 372 -0.52 -0.45 -13.54
C ALA A 372 0.11 0.77 -14.25
N TYR A 373 0.46 1.83 -13.51
CA TYR A 373 1.07 3.02 -14.07
C TYR A 373 2.60 2.90 -14.13
N MET A 374 3.11 2.35 -15.23
CA MET A 374 4.55 2.12 -15.46
C MET A 374 5.23 3.29 -16.19
N ARG A 375 4.47 4.27 -16.71
CA ARG A 375 5.01 5.44 -17.39
C ARG A 375 4.96 6.66 -16.47
N ASP A 376 6.02 7.49 -16.53
CA ASP A 376 6.11 8.72 -15.74
C ASP A 376 5.29 9.84 -16.41
N LEU A 377 3.97 9.76 -16.24
CA LEU A 377 3.03 10.79 -16.71
C LEU A 377 2.87 11.88 -15.63
N PRO A 378 2.55 13.12 -16.00
CA PRO A 378 2.15 14.16 -15.06
C PRO A 378 0.98 13.70 -14.16
N ALA A 379 1.00 14.08 -12.88
CA ALA A 379 -0.05 13.68 -11.93
C ALA A 379 -1.46 14.06 -12.40
N ILE A 380 -1.62 15.23 -13.02
CA ILE A 380 -2.92 15.64 -13.56
C ILE A 380 -3.41 14.73 -14.70
N ASP A 381 -2.50 14.16 -15.49
CA ASP A 381 -2.85 13.25 -16.58
C ASP A 381 -3.28 11.88 -16.03
N ILE A 382 -2.73 11.47 -14.87
CA ILE A 382 -3.22 10.31 -14.14
C ILE A 382 -4.66 10.54 -13.67
N VAL A 383 -4.96 11.71 -13.09
CA VAL A 383 -6.33 12.06 -12.68
C VAL A 383 -7.26 12.07 -13.88
N ALA A 384 -6.86 12.72 -14.98
CA ALA A 384 -7.64 12.82 -16.21
C ALA A 384 -7.93 11.46 -16.86
N SER A 385 -7.05 10.47 -16.70
CA SER A 385 -7.28 9.11 -17.21
C SER A 385 -8.52 8.44 -16.59
N GLY A 386 -8.99 8.92 -15.43
CA GLY A 386 -10.24 8.50 -14.80
C GLY A 386 -11.49 8.85 -15.60
N LEU A 387 -11.45 9.87 -16.45
CA LEU A 387 -12.58 10.26 -17.29
C LEU A 387 -12.92 9.18 -18.34
N SER A 388 -11.94 8.39 -18.75
CA SER A 388 -12.06 7.32 -19.75
C SER A 388 -11.77 5.92 -19.19
N ASP A 389 -11.54 5.79 -17.87
CA ASP A 389 -11.16 4.52 -17.21
C ASP A 389 -9.95 3.80 -17.83
N SER A 390 -9.07 4.55 -18.46
CA SER A 390 -7.87 3.99 -19.08
C SER A 390 -6.67 3.99 -18.12
N VAL A 391 -5.74 3.06 -18.32
CA VAL A 391 -4.41 3.11 -17.71
C VAL A 391 -3.52 3.93 -18.65
N GLY A 392 -3.29 5.18 -18.30
CA GLY A 392 -2.64 6.18 -19.17
C GLY A 392 -3.64 7.07 -19.89
N LEU A 393 -3.13 8.16 -20.47
CA LEU A 393 -3.93 9.17 -21.17
C LEU A 393 -3.83 8.97 -22.68
N TYR A 394 -4.92 8.57 -23.31
CA TYR A 394 -4.99 8.34 -24.77
C TYR A 394 -5.57 9.54 -25.53
N ALA A 395 -6.31 10.41 -24.85
CA ALA A 395 -6.87 11.63 -25.41
C ALA A 395 -6.62 12.79 -24.45
N ARG A 396 -6.23 13.96 -25.00
CA ARG A 396 -6.03 15.15 -24.17
C ARG A 396 -7.38 15.63 -23.63
N PRO A 397 -7.48 15.90 -22.32
CA PRO A 397 -8.71 16.40 -21.71
C PRO A 397 -9.04 17.80 -22.27
N LYS A 398 -10.32 18.07 -22.48
CA LYS A 398 -10.80 19.40 -22.80
C LYS A 398 -10.52 20.37 -21.66
N PRO A 399 -10.44 21.71 -21.90
CA PRO A 399 -10.16 22.68 -20.84
C PRO A 399 -11.05 22.52 -19.60
N ALA A 400 -12.37 22.39 -19.78
CA ALA A 400 -13.30 22.16 -18.66
C ALA A 400 -13.05 20.85 -17.89
N GLN A 401 -12.63 19.78 -18.59
CA GLN A 401 -12.26 18.51 -17.97
C GLN A 401 -10.95 18.65 -17.17
N ARG A 402 -9.98 19.41 -17.70
CA ARG A 402 -8.73 19.69 -16.99
C ARG A 402 -8.98 20.52 -15.72
N GLU A 403 -9.89 21.48 -15.80
CA GLU A 403 -10.31 22.28 -14.64
C GLU A 403 -10.97 21.38 -13.56
N MET A 404 -11.83 20.44 -13.96
CA MET A 404 -12.43 19.46 -13.06
C MET A 404 -11.35 18.58 -12.42
N CYS A 405 -10.35 18.11 -13.17
CA CYS A 405 -9.21 17.38 -12.64
C CYS A 405 -8.44 18.20 -11.60
N MET A 406 -8.18 19.47 -11.89
CA MET A 406 -7.50 20.37 -10.96
C MET A 406 -8.34 20.65 -9.71
N GLY A 407 -9.67 20.75 -9.84
CA GLY A 407 -10.59 20.85 -8.73
C GLY A 407 -10.48 19.67 -7.77
N TRP A 408 -10.50 18.45 -8.30
CA TRP A 408 -10.31 17.25 -7.48
C TRP A 408 -8.90 17.17 -6.88
N MET A 409 -7.86 17.58 -7.61
CA MET A 409 -6.52 17.65 -7.05
C MET A 409 -6.45 18.63 -5.87
N ARG A 410 -7.14 19.77 -5.95
CA ARG A 410 -7.25 20.75 -4.84
C ARG A 410 -8.02 20.16 -3.65
N VAL A 411 -9.11 19.44 -3.89
CA VAL A 411 -9.87 18.75 -2.83
C VAL A 411 -8.98 17.79 -2.06
N PHE A 412 -8.11 17.05 -2.75
CA PHE A 412 -7.16 16.12 -2.13
C PHE A 412 -5.84 16.78 -1.68
N GLY A 413 -5.67 18.11 -1.83
CA GLY A 413 -4.48 18.86 -1.40
C GLY A 413 -3.21 18.49 -2.17
N ILE A 414 -3.34 18.20 -3.46
CA ILE A 414 -2.25 17.78 -4.34
C ILE A 414 -2.12 18.62 -5.61
N GLU A 415 -2.77 19.79 -5.69
CA GLU A 415 -2.69 20.69 -6.85
C GLU A 415 -1.26 21.15 -7.14
N GLY A 416 -0.45 21.33 -6.11
CA GLY A 416 0.95 21.76 -6.24
C GLY A 416 1.87 20.76 -6.96
N ILE A 417 1.42 19.51 -7.12
CA ILE A 417 2.19 18.46 -7.81
C ILE A 417 1.61 18.07 -9.17
N ALA A 418 0.67 18.84 -9.70
CA ALA A 418 -0.08 18.51 -10.92
C ALA A 418 0.82 18.17 -12.12
N GLU A 419 1.91 18.91 -12.31
CA GLU A 419 2.84 18.74 -13.43
C GLU A 419 4.03 17.82 -13.10
N ARG A 420 4.11 17.30 -11.86
CA ARG A 420 5.19 16.38 -11.48
C ARG A 420 4.91 14.97 -12.00
N GLY A 421 5.98 14.30 -12.43
CA GLY A 421 5.90 12.91 -12.87
C GLY A 421 5.40 11.98 -11.76
N PHE A 422 4.41 11.15 -12.06
CA PHE A 422 3.74 10.27 -11.10
C PHE A 422 4.69 9.31 -10.39
N LEU A 423 5.67 8.74 -11.11
CA LEU A 423 6.64 7.81 -10.55
C LEU A 423 7.63 8.47 -9.59
N ARG A 424 7.75 9.80 -9.63
CA ARG A 424 8.61 10.60 -8.75
C ARG A 424 7.89 11.10 -7.49
N LEU A 425 6.59 10.84 -7.40
CA LEU A 425 5.79 11.19 -6.23
C LEU A 425 6.01 10.19 -5.09
N SER A 426 5.81 10.64 -3.86
CA SER A 426 5.74 9.73 -2.71
C SER A 426 4.53 8.79 -2.84
N SER A 427 4.59 7.63 -2.18
CA SER A 427 3.49 6.65 -2.21
C SER A 427 2.14 7.23 -1.77
N GLY A 428 2.16 8.14 -0.79
CA GLY A 428 0.95 8.85 -0.35
C GLY A 428 0.41 9.82 -1.41
N GLU A 429 1.27 10.61 -2.06
CA GLU A 429 0.86 11.51 -3.15
C GLU A 429 0.32 10.72 -4.36
N GLN A 430 0.97 9.60 -4.72
CA GLN A 430 0.48 8.71 -5.76
C GLN A 430 -0.92 8.17 -5.41
N ARG A 431 -1.14 7.79 -4.14
CA ARG A 431 -2.44 7.30 -3.66
C ARG A 431 -3.52 8.37 -3.77
N LEU A 432 -3.22 9.61 -3.38
CA LEU A 432 -4.15 10.73 -3.52
C LEU A 432 -4.48 11.04 -4.99
N CYS A 433 -3.51 10.93 -5.91
CA CYS A 433 -3.77 11.05 -7.35
C CYS A 433 -4.74 9.97 -7.86
N LEU A 434 -4.58 8.72 -7.41
CA LEU A 434 -5.47 7.62 -7.79
C LEU A 434 -6.86 7.76 -7.17
N LEU A 435 -6.96 8.31 -5.97
CA LEU A 435 -8.24 8.70 -5.39
C LEU A 435 -8.90 9.78 -6.24
N ALA A 436 -8.23 10.91 -6.51
CA ALA A 436 -8.75 11.97 -7.36
C ALA A 436 -9.21 11.43 -8.73
N ARG A 437 -8.46 10.48 -9.31
CA ARG A 437 -8.82 9.77 -10.54
C ARG A 437 -10.17 9.04 -10.44
N ALA A 438 -10.47 8.40 -9.31
CA ALA A 438 -11.72 7.67 -9.14
C ALA A 438 -12.92 8.61 -9.02
N PHE A 439 -12.73 9.81 -8.45
CA PHE A 439 -13.78 10.80 -8.24
C PHE A 439 -14.05 11.70 -9.47
N VAL A 440 -13.06 11.86 -10.37
CA VAL A 440 -13.08 12.91 -11.41
C VAL A 440 -14.26 12.86 -12.36
N LYS A 441 -14.83 11.68 -12.61
CA LYS A 441 -16.02 11.53 -13.46
C LYS A 441 -17.34 11.59 -12.70
N ASP A 442 -17.30 11.91 -11.41
CA ASP A 442 -18.45 11.98 -10.52
C ASP A 442 -19.30 10.70 -10.54
N PRO A 443 -18.72 9.54 -10.19
CA PRO A 443 -19.38 8.25 -10.34
C PRO A 443 -20.59 8.07 -9.43
N GLU A 444 -21.54 7.24 -9.84
CA GLU A 444 -22.70 6.85 -9.04
C GLU A 444 -22.36 5.72 -8.06
N LEU A 445 -21.43 4.83 -8.44
CA LEU A 445 -20.87 3.79 -7.59
C LEU A 445 -19.38 4.03 -7.37
N LEU A 446 -18.99 4.29 -6.13
CA LEU A 446 -17.60 4.43 -5.74
C LEU A 446 -17.14 3.13 -5.08
N ILE A 447 -16.11 2.50 -5.65
CA ILE A 447 -15.51 1.28 -5.13
C ILE A 447 -14.09 1.61 -4.68
N LEU A 448 -13.83 1.47 -3.39
CA LEU A 448 -12.57 1.81 -2.77
C LEU A 448 -11.98 0.58 -2.08
N ASP A 449 -10.95 0.00 -2.67
CA ASP A 449 -10.21 -1.11 -2.09
C ASP A 449 -8.97 -0.59 -1.37
N GLU A 450 -9.01 -0.64 -0.04
CA GLU A 450 -7.99 -0.11 0.88
C GLU A 450 -7.57 1.35 0.55
N PRO A 451 -8.50 2.31 0.41
CA PRO A 451 -8.19 3.64 -0.11
C PRO A 451 -7.20 4.43 0.74
N LEU A 452 -7.15 4.17 2.05
CA LEU A 452 -6.32 4.90 3.01
C LEU A 452 -4.94 4.27 3.22
N HIS A 453 -4.67 3.18 2.50
CA HIS A 453 -3.41 2.47 2.54
C HIS A 453 -2.22 3.40 2.19
N GLY A 454 -1.19 3.46 3.04
CA GLY A 454 0.00 4.27 2.83
C GLY A 454 -0.15 5.76 3.10
N LEU A 455 -1.32 6.21 3.57
CA LEU A 455 -1.53 7.58 4.01
C LEU A 455 -1.21 7.75 5.50
N ASP A 456 -0.67 8.92 5.86
CA ASP A 456 -0.53 9.35 7.25
C ASP A 456 -1.88 9.66 7.90
N LEU A 457 -1.90 9.84 9.22
CA LEU A 457 -3.14 10.06 9.99
C LEU A 457 -3.94 11.29 9.53
N ARG A 458 -3.24 12.40 9.20
CA ARG A 458 -3.87 13.64 8.74
C ARG A 458 -4.56 13.44 7.39
N ARG A 459 -3.85 12.84 6.43
CA ARG A 459 -4.39 12.53 5.10
C ARG A 459 -5.53 11.51 5.15
N ARG A 460 -5.48 10.54 6.06
CA ARG A 460 -6.60 9.60 6.28
C ARG A 460 -7.84 10.31 6.78
N ALA A 461 -7.71 11.16 7.79
CA ALA A 461 -8.83 11.94 8.31
C ALA A 461 -9.45 12.82 7.21
N MET A 462 -8.60 13.48 6.41
CA MET A 462 -9.03 14.26 5.25
C MET A 462 -9.80 13.42 4.23
N VAL A 463 -9.23 12.30 3.78
CA VAL A 463 -9.85 11.44 2.76
C VAL A 463 -11.17 10.85 3.26
N ARG A 464 -11.25 10.41 4.52
CA ARG A 464 -12.51 9.94 5.13
C ARG A 464 -13.62 10.99 5.05
N ARG A 465 -13.31 12.25 5.40
CA ARG A 465 -14.29 13.36 5.31
C ARG A 465 -14.71 13.62 3.87
N ILE A 466 -13.77 13.59 2.91
CA ILE A 466 -14.07 13.75 1.48
C ILE A 466 -15.02 12.63 0.99
N ILE A 467 -14.74 11.37 1.37
CA ILE A 467 -15.61 10.24 1.01
C ILE A 467 -17.01 10.41 1.62
N SER A 468 -17.10 10.76 2.91
CA SER A 468 -18.40 11.01 3.58
C SER A 468 -19.18 12.10 2.86
N GLU A 469 -18.57 13.26 2.61
CA GLU A 469 -19.20 14.39 1.93
C GLU A 469 -19.66 14.04 0.51
N PHE A 470 -18.82 13.32 -0.23
CA PHE A 470 -19.19 12.85 -1.58
C PHE A 470 -20.41 11.94 -1.55
N CYS A 471 -20.48 11.03 -0.57
CA CYS A 471 -21.58 10.08 -0.42
C CYS A 471 -22.88 10.70 0.13
N GLU A 472 -22.84 11.93 0.70
CA GLU A 472 -24.06 12.68 1.05
C GLU A 472 -24.79 13.23 -0.18
N ARG A 473 -24.10 13.32 -1.32
CA ARG A 473 -24.71 13.77 -2.56
C ARG A 473 -25.68 12.70 -3.10
N ARG A 474 -26.68 13.18 -3.82
CA ARG A 474 -27.71 12.33 -4.41
C ARG A 474 -27.14 11.27 -5.34
N HIS A 475 -27.68 10.08 -5.34
CA HIS A 475 -27.32 8.93 -6.19
C HIS A 475 -25.91 8.36 -5.96
N LYS A 476 -25.24 8.64 -4.82
CA LYS A 476 -23.91 8.13 -4.54
C LYS A 476 -23.98 6.87 -3.68
N THR A 477 -23.44 5.78 -4.23
CA THR A 477 -23.34 4.47 -3.58
C THR A 477 -21.87 4.15 -3.33
N LEU A 478 -21.54 3.53 -2.19
CA LEU A 478 -20.18 3.21 -1.78
C LEU A 478 -20.02 1.72 -1.49
N ILE A 479 -18.96 1.14 -2.03
CA ILE A 479 -18.42 -0.14 -1.57
C ILE A 479 -16.98 0.10 -1.14
N MET A 480 -16.67 -0.09 0.14
CA MET A 480 -15.32 0.13 0.67
C MET A 480 -14.78 -1.13 1.34
N VAL A 481 -13.57 -1.50 0.96
CA VAL A 481 -12.78 -2.55 1.61
C VAL A 481 -11.74 -1.90 2.49
N THR A 482 -11.70 -2.28 3.76
CA THR A 482 -10.63 -1.93 4.68
C THR A 482 -10.48 -3.00 5.75
N HIS A 483 -9.26 -3.12 6.28
CA HIS A 483 -8.96 -3.99 7.43
C HIS A 483 -9.11 -3.28 8.79
N TYR A 484 -9.48 -2.00 8.78
CA TYR A 484 -9.56 -1.15 9.96
C TYR A 484 -10.96 -0.52 10.07
N ALA A 485 -11.69 -0.84 11.14
CA ALA A 485 -13.03 -0.28 11.36
C ALA A 485 -13.01 1.26 11.48
N GLU A 486 -11.94 1.81 12.07
CA GLU A 486 -11.73 3.26 12.23
C GLU A 486 -11.46 3.98 10.91
N GLU A 487 -11.14 3.28 9.84
CA GLU A 487 -10.97 3.86 8.49
C GLU A 487 -12.28 4.04 7.74
N LEU A 488 -13.33 3.41 8.18
CA LEU A 488 -14.65 3.56 7.54
C LEU A 488 -15.15 5.00 7.68
N PRO A 489 -15.71 5.60 6.61
CA PRO A 489 -16.37 6.89 6.68
C PRO A 489 -17.65 6.80 7.53
N GLU A 490 -18.13 7.95 7.98
CA GLU A 490 -19.40 8.03 8.69
C GLU A 490 -20.57 7.63 7.78
N GLY A 491 -21.64 7.08 8.38
CA GLY A 491 -22.85 6.74 7.65
C GLY A 491 -22.78 5.44 6.84
N MET A 492 -21.90 4.51 7.18
CA MET A 492 -21.97 3.15 6.62
C MET A 492 -23.28 2.49 7.00
N THR A 493 -23.98 1.92 6.02
CA THR A 493 -25.36 1.37 6.20
C THR A 493 -25.37 -0.15 6.27
N HIS A 494 -24.43 -0.80 5.60
CA HIS A 494 -24.40 -2.26 5.44
C HIS A 494 -22.97 -2.82 5.54
N SER A 495 -22.89 -4.13 5.79
CA SER A 495 -21.63 -4.85 5.74
C SER A 495 -21.79 -6.22 5.09
N LEU A 496 -20.76 -6.65 4.35
CA LEU A 496 -20.65 -7.99 3.80
C LEU A 496 -19.33 -8.61 4.23
N GLU A 497 -19.39 -9.78 4.87
CA GLU A 497 -18.20 -10.54 5.26
C GLU A 497 -18.00 -11.73 4.34
N LEU A 498 -16.86 -11.76 3.64
CA LEU A 498 -16.45 -12.92 2.84
C LEU A 498 -15.59 -13.87 3.68
N LYS A 499 -15.93 -15.16 3.62
CA LYS A 499 -15.18 -16.24 4.28
C LYS A 499 -14.31 -16.96 3.26
N VAL A 500 -13.16 -17.45 3.73
CA VAL A 500 -12.29 -18.29 2.89
C VAL A 500 -12.98 -19.62 2.67
N GLU A 501 -13.26 -19.97 1.41
CA GLU A 501 -13.74 -21.29 1.02
C GLU A 501 -12.60 -22.29 1.18
N ARG A 502 -12.83 -23.33 1.99
CA ARG A 502 -11.87 -24.41 2.26
C ARG A 502 -12.07 -25.57 1.30
#